data_1a34648868d0f33d9e5fc03bf336b521
#
_entry.id   1a34648868d0f33d9e5fc03bf336b521
#
_cell.length_a   1.000
_cell.length_b   1.000
_cell.length_c   1.000
_cell.angle_alpha   90.00
_cell.angle_beta   90.00
_cell.angle_gamma   90.00
#
_symmetry.space_group_name_H-M   'P 1'
#
loop_
_entity.id
_entity.type
_entity.pdbx_description
1 polymer ?
#
loop_
_entity_poly.entity_id
_entity_poly.type
_entity_poly.pdbx_seq_one_letter_code
_entity_poly.pdbx_strand_id
1 'polypeptide(L)' 'MSELHLLDILAAWHGCFISDLNLTPFLRRAALADLCGMEESAHPLYQWQDAVRYLTGDERDFASVKEIKAFIKKDMEAE' A
#
# COMPACT_ATOMS: atom_id res chain seq x y z
N MET A 1 23.15 -0.04 5.71
CA MET A 1 22.25 0.85 5.00
C MET A 1 20.82 0.37 5.21
N SER A 2 19.97 1.23 5.72
CA SER A 2 18.59 0.83 5.99
C SER A 2 17.79 0.80 4.69
N GLU A 3 17.00 -0.25 4.53
CA GLU A 3 16.09 -0.34 3.40
C GLU A 3 14.92 0.61 3.62
N LEU A 4 14.46 1.23 2.55
CA LEU A 4 13.29 2.07 2.63
C LEU A 4 12.05 1.21 2.82
N HIS A 5 11.16 1.64 3.70
CA HIS A 5 9.88 0.98 3.88
C HIS A 5 9.03 1.19 2.61
N LEU A 6 8.13 0.24 2.33
CA LEU A 6 7.25 0.33 1.17
C LEU A 6 6.48 1.66 1.12
N LEU A 7 6.04 2.16 2.27
CA LEU A 7 5.34 3.45 2.34
C LEU A 7 6.23 4.60 1.91
N ASP A 8 7.52 4.58 2.26
CA ASP A 8 8.47 5.60 1.83
C ASP A 8 8.63 5.61 0.32
N ILE A 9 8.67 4.43 -0.27
CA ILE A 9 8.81 4.29 -1.72
C ILE A 9 7.58 4.83 -2.44
N LEU A 10 6.40 4.50 -1.95
CA LEU A 10 5.15 5.00 -2.54
C LEU A 10 5.07 6.52 -2.46
N ALA A 11 5.44 7.09 -1.32
CA ALA A 11 5.46 8.54 -1.15
C ALA A 11 6.44 9.19 -2.11
N ALA A 12 7.63 8.60 -2.28
CA ALA A 12 8.64 9.11 -3.19
C ALA A 12 8.17 9.08 -4.64
N TRP A 13 7.48 8.02 -5.04
CA TRP A 13 6.96 7.91 -6.40
C TRP A 13 5.95 9.00 -6.73
N HIS A 14 5.20 9.45 -5.73
CA HIS A 14 4.18 10.49 -5.92
C HIS A 14 4.64 11.87 -5.50
N GLY A 15 5.92 12.00 -5.08
CA GLY A 15 6.48 13.29 -4.71
C GLY A 15 5.80 13.94 -3.52
N CYS A 16 5.37 13.14 -2.55
CA CYS A 16 4.63 13.64 -1.39
C CYS A 16 5.16 13.02 -0.10
N PHE A 17 4.60 13.44 1.04
CA PHE A 17 4.89 12.83 2.33
C PHE A 17 4.03 11.60 2.54
N ILE A 18 4.48 10.69 3.41
CA ILE A 18 3.72 9.48 3.73
C ILE A 18 2.32 9.84 4.23
N SER A 19 2.20 10.88 5.07
CA SER A 19 0.91 11.32 5.58
C SER A 19 -0.06 11.76 4.47
N ASP A 20 0.46 12.29 3.38
CA ASP A 20 -0.37 12.71 2.25
C ASP A 20 -1.04 11.51 1.57
N LEU A 21 -0.38 10.35 1.58
CA LEU A 21 -0.95 9.14 1.00
C LEU A 21 -2.27 8.73 1.68
N ASN A 22 -2.38 9.05 2.96
CA ASN A 22 -3.58 8.72 3.72
C ASN A 22 -4.61 9.85 3.69
N LEU A 23 -4.15 11.10 3.75
CA LEU A 23 -5.02 12.26 3.87
C LEU A 23 -5.65 12.71 2.55
N THR A 24 -4.97 12.45 1.44
CA THR A 24 -5.43 12.86 0.11
C THR A 24 -6.04 11.65 -0.61
N PRO A 25 -7.36 11.61 -0.84
CA PRO A 25 -8.00 10.44 -1.47
C PRO A 25 -7.40 10.05 -2.82
N PHE A 26 -7.03 11.02 -3.63
CA PHE A 26 -6.39 10.77 -4.92
C PHE A 26 -5.06 10.03 -4.75
N LEU A 27 -4.22 10.49 -3.81
CA LEU A 27 -2.92 9.87 -3.57
C LEU A 27 -3.06 8.49 -2.94
N ARG A 28 -4.02 8.32 -2.05
CA ARG A 28 -4.30 7.03 -1.44
C ARG A 28 -4.68 6.01 -2.51
N ARG A 29 -5.56 6.40 -3.42
CA ARG A 29 -6.02 5.53 -4.49
C ARG A 29 -4.87 5.17 -5.45
N ALA A 30 -4.04 6.16 -5.78
CA ALA A 30 -2.89 5.95 -6.65
C ALA A 30 -1.89 4.98 -6.00
N ALA A 31 -1.63 5.12 -4.70
CA ALA A 31 -0.74 4.23 -3.98
C ALA A 31 -1.29 2.80 -3.93
N LEU A 32 -2.58 2.63 -3.72
CA LEU A 32 -3.21 1.31 -3.73
C LEU A 32 -3.10 0.66 -5.12
N ALA A 33 -3.27 1.44 -6.19
CA ALA A 33 -3.09 0.94 -7.54
C ALA A 33 -1.65 0.50 -7.80
N ASP A 34 -0.68 1.25 -7.27
CA ASP A 34 0.74 0.89 -7.38
C ASP A 34 1.00 -0.45 -6.71
N LEU A 35 0.41 -0.68 -5.54
CA LEU A 35 0.57 -1.94 -4.83
C LEU A 35 0.02 -3.11 -5.65
N CYS A 36 -1.09 -2.92 -6.32
CA CYS A 36 -1.67 -3.97 -7.16
C CYS A 36 -0.78 -4.33 -8.33
N GLY A 37 -0.03 -3.37 -8.86
CA GLY A 37 0.89 -3.61 -9.98
C GLY A 37 2.29 -4.02 -9.56
N MET A 38 2.60 -3.98 -8.27
CA MET A 38 3.93 -4.27 -7.77
C MET A 38 4.15 -5.77 -7.63
N GLU A 39 5.38 -6.22 -7.86
CA GLU A 39 5.75 -7.63 -7.71
C GLU A 39 5.66 -8.04 -6.24
N GLU A 40 5.10 -9.24 -5.99
CA GLU A 40 4.87 -9.72 -4.63
C GLU A 40 6.15 -9.87 -3.82
N SER A 41 7.24 -10.22 -4.48
CA SER A 41 8.54 -10.42 -3.82
C SER A 41 9.33 -9.13 -3.62
N ALA A 42 8.84 -8.00 -4.09
CA ALA A 42 9.55 -6.72 -4.03
C ALA A 42 9.82 -6.27 -2.59
N HIS A 43 8.93 -6.60 -1.67
CA HIS A 43 9.04 -6.23 -0.25
C HIS A 43 8.53 -7.34 0.64
N PRO A 44 9.00 -7.40 1.91
CA PRO A 44 8.50 -8.40 2.87
C PRO A 44 7.01 -8.20 3.16
N LEU A 45 6.35 -9.30 3.52
CA LEU A 45 4.92 -9.27 3.82
C LEU A 45 4.55 -8.23 4.89
N TYR A 46 5.37 -8.07 5.93
CA TYR A 46 5.04 -7.14 7.00
C TYR A 46 4.95 -5.70 6.50
N GLN A 47 5.76 -5.34 5.50
CA GLN A 47 5.68 -3.99 4.91
C GLN A 47 4.41 -3.82 4.09
N TRP A 48 3.99 -4.87 3.39
CA TRP A 48 2.72 -4.86 2.66
C TRP A 48 1.54 -4.67 3.61
N GLN A 49 1.58 -5.37 4.76
CA GLN A 49 0.52 -5.23 5.76
C GLN A 49 0.50 -3.83 6.35
N ASP A 50 1.66 -3.27 6.68
CA ASP A 50 1.75 -1.92 7.20
C ASP A 50 1.20 -0.90 6.19
N ALA A 51 1.56 -1.05 4.92
CA ALA A 51 1.11 -0.15 3.88
C ALA A 51 -0.42 -0.19 3.72
N VAL A 52 -0.99 -1.38 3.65
CA VAL A 52 -2.44 -1.54 3.50
C VAL A 52 -3.17 -0.98 4.72
N ARG A 53 -2.67 -1.30 5.92
CA ARG A 53 -3.27 -0.79 7.15
C ARG A 53 -3.27 0.74 7.18
N TYR A 54 -2.15 1.33 6.79
CA TYR A 54 -2.01 2.78 6.77
C TYR A 54 -2.94 3.43 5.75
N LEU A 55 -3.03 2.84 4.56
CA LEU A 55 -3.79 3.43 3.45
C LEU A 55 -5.30 3.20 3.57
N THR A 56 -5.72 2.06 4.11
CA THR A 56 -7.15 1.72 4.18
C THR A 56 -7.74 1.85 5.58
N GLY A 57 -6.89 1.86 6.61
CA GLY A 57 -7.34 1.86 8.00
C GLY A 57 -7.82 0.51 8.49
N ASP A 58 -7.74 -0.53 7.67
CA ASP A 58 -8.16 -1.88 8.04
C ASP A 58 -7.02 -2.59 8.76
N GLU A 59 -7.25 -3.04 9.98
CA GLU A 59 -6.24 -3.69 10.81
C GLU A 59 -6.16 -5.21 10.60
N ARG A 60 -6.83 -5.71 9.58
CA ARG A 60 -6.83 -7.13 9.24
C ARG A 60 -5.43 -7.64 8.92
N ASP A 61 -5.12 -8.86 9.39
CA ASP A 61 -3.87 -9.53 9.05
C ASP A 61 -4.08 -10.40 7.81
N PHE A 62 -3.10 -10.35 6.92
CA PHE A 62 -3.13 -11.15 5.70
C PHE A 62 -2.05 -12.22 5.75
N ALA A 63 -2.35 -13.39 5.22
CA ALA A 63 -1.40 -14.50 5.19
C ALA A 63 -0.37 -14.37 4.06
N SER A 64 -0.69 -13.59 3.03
CA SER A 64 0.20 -13.44 1.87
C SER A 64 -0.05 -12.13 1.15
N VAL A 65 0.90 -11.73 0.32
CA VAL A 65 0.76 -10.53 -0.54
C VAL A 65 -0.36 -10.73 -1.55
N LYS A 66 -0.58 -11.95 -1.99
CA LYS A 66 -1.66 -12.25 -2.92
C LYS A 66 -3.02 -11.89 -2.33
N GLU A 67 -3.22 -12.21 -1.05
CA GLU A 67 -4.46 -11.86 -0.36
C GLU A 67 -4.59 -10.35 -0.23
N ILE A 68 -3.49 -9.64 0.03
CA ILE A 68 -3.48 -8.19 0.11
C ILE A 68 -3.92 -7.57 -1.21
N LYS A 69 -3.35 -8.05 -2.32
CA LYS A 69 -3.72 -7.54 -3.64
C LYS A 69 -5.19 -7.77 -3.96
N ALA A 70 -5.71 -8.93 -3.59
CA ALA A 70 -7.13 -9.25 -3.80
C ALA A 70 -8.01 -8.31 -2.97
N PHE A 71 -7.62 -8.04 -1.72
CA PHE A 71 -8.34 -7.12 -0.84
C PHE A 71 -8.35 -5.70 -1.43
N ILE A 72 -7.20 -5.21 -1.88
CA ILE A 72 -7.07 -3.87 -2.45
C ILE A 72 -7.96 -3.75 -3.69
N LYS A 73 -7.90 -4.74 -4.55
CA LYS A 73 -8.69 -4.73 -5.79
C LYS A 73 -10.18 -4.64 -5.48
N LYS A 74 -10.63 -5.43 -4.51
CA LYS A 74 -12.03 -5.42 -4.10
C LYS A 74 -12.43 -4.09 -3.49
N ASP A 75 -11.56 -3.51 -2.67
CA ASP A 75 -11.81 -2.21 -2.04
C ASP A 75 -11.93 -1.11 -3.09
N MET A 76 -11.09 -1.13 -4.11
CA MET A 76 -11.12 -0.16 -5.20
C MET A 76 -12.37 -0.31 -6.06
N GLU A 77 -12.83 -1.53 -6.28
CA GLU A 77 -14.05 -1.80 -7.05
C GLU A 77 -15.31 -1.36 -6.31
N ALA A 78 -15.25 -1.29 -4.99
CA ALA A 78 -16.41 -0.90 -4.17
C ALA A 78 -16.66 0.62 -4.19
N GLU A 79 -15.72 1.39 -4.69
CA GLU A 79 -15.89 2.85 -4.79
C GLU A 79 -16.63 3.24 -6.10
#